data_53027cc3d77bb4f50f77081782866930
#
_entry.id   53027cc3d77bb4f50f77081782866930
#
_cell.length_a   1.000
_cell.length_b   1.000
_cell.length_c   1.000
_cell.angle_alpha   90.00
_cell.angle_beta   90.00
_cell.angle_gamma   90.00
#
_symmetry.space_group_name_H-M   'P 1'
#
loop_
_entity.id
_entity.type
_entity.pdbx_description
1 polymer ?
#
loop_
_entity_poly.entity_id
_entity_poly.type
_entity_poly.pdbx_seq_one_letter_code
_entity_poly.pdbx_strand_id
1 'polypeptide(L)'
;VRMLRAVTEGDPAPSAIARAVRDGGRGIPGFGQALYAGGDMRAAVLLELLREAPGSADVMAAVDAVAGEVARRADARPNLDLALAALVLWAQMPEDAGAVVFAVGRIAGWITHAIDEYDERPMRLRPRGRYVGPAPE
;
A
#
# COMPACT_ATOMS: atom_id res chain seq x y z
N VAL A 1 5.59 0.41 7.69
CA VAL A 1 6.70 -0.36 8.28
C VAL A 1 6.51 -0.51 9.78
N ARG A 2 6.51 0.58 10.59
CA ARG A 2 6.46 0.56 12.08
C ARG A 2 5.35 -0.31 12.67
N MET A 3 4.12 -0.25 12.11
CA MET A 3 3.00 -1.08 12.56
C MET A 3 3.28 -2.60 12.43
N LEU A 4 3.76 -3.04 11.26
CA LEU A 4 4.10 -4.46 11.06
C LEU A 4 5.29 -4.88 11.92
N ARG A 5 6.33 -4.04 12.03
CA ARG A 5 7.49 -4.32 12.90
C ARG A 5 7.07 -4.56 14.35
N ALA A 6 6.21 -3.73 14.89
CA ALA A 6 5.71 -3.91 16.25
C ALA A 6 5.02 -5.27 16.43
N VAL A 7 4.26 -5.73 15.42
CA VAL A 7 3.62 -7.04 15.48
C VAL A 7 4.63 -8.19 15.34
N THR A 8 5.66 -8.08 14.48
CA THR A 8 6.74 -9.08 14.41
C THR A 8 7.56 -9.15 15.72
N GLU A 9 7.62 -8.07 16.47
CA GLU A 9 8.29 -7.99 17.79
C GLU A 9 7.38 -8.44 18.94
N GLY A 10 6.15 -8.89 18.66
CA GLY A 10 5.25 -9.50 19.65
C GLY A 10 4.10 -8.62 20.13
N ASP A 11 3.96 -7.40 19.61
CA ASP A 11 2.81 -6.57 19.96
C ASP A 11 1.49 -7.14 19.40
N PRO A 12 0.41 -7.11 20.16
CA PRO A 12 -0.91 -7.47 19.62
C PRO A 12 -1.31 -6.56 18.46
N ALA A 13 -1.79 -7.15 17.35
CA ALA A 13 -2.22 -6.40 16.17
C ALA A 13 -3.20 -5.26 16.48
N PRO A 14 -4.21 -5.41 17.35
CA PRO A 14 -5.11 -4.31 17.71
C PRO A 14 -4.37 -3.10 18.31
N SER A 15 -3.36 -3.35 19.13
CA SER A 15 -2.56 -2.29 19.78
C SER A 15 -1.67 -1.55 18.78
N ALA A 16 -1.03 -2.29 17.89
CA ALA A 16 -0.20 -1.74 16.82
C ALA A 16 -1.02 -0.88 15.85
N ILE A 17 -2.21 -1.35 15.45
CA ILE A 17 -3.15 -0.60 14.60
C ILE A 17 -3.60 0.68 15.30
N ALA A 18 -4.00 0.60 16.57
CA ALA A 18 -4.46 1.76 17.32
C ALA A 18 -3.38 2.85 17.45
N ARG A 19 -2.11 2.47 17.64
CA ARG A 19 -0.98 3.41 17.60
C ARG A 19 -0.82 4.03 16.22
N ALA A 20 -0.78 3.21 15.19
CA ALA A 20 -0.60 3.68 13.81
C ALA A 20 -1.69 4.67 13.37
N VAL A 21 -2.95 4.46 13.78
CA VAL A 21 -4.06 5.37 13.51
C VAL A 21 -3.89 6.69 14.27
N ARG A 22 -3.49 6.66 15.55
CA ARG A 22 -3.24 7.89 16.32
C ARG A 22 -2.11 8.74 15.72
N ASP A 23 -1.03 8.09 15.30
CA ASP A 23 0.14 8.77 14.74
C ASP A 23 -0.07 9.27 13.31
N GLY A 24 -0.88 8.55 12.52
CA GLY A 24 -1.12 8.83 11.10
C GLY A 24 -2.31 9.75 10.79
N GLY A 25 -3.23 9.95 11.72
CA GLY A 25 -4.34 10.94 11.68
C GLY A 25 -5.45 10.70 10.66
N ARG A 26 -5.33 9.81 9.68
CA ARG A 26 -6.36 9.53 8.66
C ARG A 26 -6.34 8.06 8.24
N GLY A 27 -7.32 7.29 8.74
CA GLY A 27 -7.49 5.89 8.34
C GLY A 27 -6.42 4.95 8.89
N ILE A 28 -6.49 3.69 8.49
CA ILE A 28 -5.53 2.66 8.89
C ILE A 28 -4.42 2.62 7.84
N PRO A 29 -3.16 2.90 8.20
CA PRO A 29 -2.05 2.87 7.24
C PRO A 29 -1.90 1.50 6.58
N GLY A 30 -1.77 1.46 5.26
CA GLY A 30 -1.66 0.21 4.50
C GLY A 30 -3.00 -0.41 4.10
N PHE A 31 -4.13 0.26 4.38
CA PHE A 31 -5.47 -0.24 4.06
C PHE A 31 -6.32 0.79 3.34
N GLY A 32 -7.19 0.27 2.48
CA GLY A 32 -8.10 1.07 1.67
C GLY A 32 -7.42 1.72 0.47
N GLN A 33 -8.18 1.87 -0.61
CA GLN A 33 -7.75 2.55 -1.83
C GLN A 33 -8.97 3.06 -2.59
N ALA A 34 -9.04 4.36 -2.79
CA ALA A 34 -10.20 4.99 -3.44
C ALA A 34 -10.36 4.61 -4.92
N LEU A 35 -9.25 4.23 -5.60
CA LEU A 35 -9.24 3.93 -7.03
C LEU A 35 -9.59 2.46 -7.33
N TYR A 36 -9.48 1.56 -6.36
CA TYR A 36 -9.63 0.11 -6.56
C TYR A 36 -10.69 -0.45 -5.61
N ALA A 37 -11.97 -0.34 -5.98
CA ALA A 37 -13.08 -0.83 -5.17
C ALA A 37 -13.01 -2.34 -4.86
N GLY A 38 -12.43 -3.14 -5.78
CA GLY A 38 -12.21 -4.58 -5.62
C GLY A 38 -10.97 -4.97 -4.80
N GLY A 39 -10.15 -3.99 -4.39
CA GLY A 39 -8.84 -4.21 -3.75
C GLY A 39 -7.67 -3.85 -4.66
N ASP A 40 -6.50 -3.64 -4.07
CA ASP A 40 -5.29 -3.26 -4.80
C ASP A 40 -4.56 -4.49 -5.35
N MET A 41 -4.69 -4.74 -6.65
CA MET A 41 -4.04 -5.87 -7.33
C MET A 41 -2.52 -5.88 -7.17
N ARG A 42 -1.89 -4.71 -7.06
CA ARG A 42 -0.43 -4.61 -6.86
C ARG A 42 -0.04 -5.15 -5.48
N ALA A 43 -0.87 -4.85 -4.47
CA ALA A 43 -0.68 -5.41 -3.13
C ALA A 43 -0.86 -6.92 -3.13
N ALA A 44 -1.90 -7.42 -3.80
CA ALA A 44 -2.18 -8.86 -3.86
C ALA A 44 -1.00 -9.63 -4.46
N VAL A 45 -0.49 -9.20 -5.62
CA VAL A 45 0.65 -9.84 -6.30
C VAL A 45 1.91 -9.77 -5.44
N LEU A 46 2.25 -8.61 -4.86
CA LEU A 46 3.46 -8.49 -4.05
C LEU A 46 3.39 -9.32 -2.77
N LEU A 47 2.24 -9.38 -2.10
CA LEU A 47 2.05 -10.20 -0.92
C LEU A 47 2.11 -11.71 -1.24
N GLU A 48 1.59 -12.13 -2.40
CA GLU A 48 1.70 -13.51 -2.87
C GLU A 48 3.17 -13.89 -3.11
N LEU A 49 3.93 -13.07 -3.83
CA LEU A 49 5.36 -13.29 -4.03
C LEU A 49 6.13 -13.34 -2.70
N LEU A 50 5.79 -12.50 -1.74
CA LEU A 50 6.43 -12.53 -0.43
C LEU A 50 6.08 -13.79 0.36
N ARG A 51 4.90 -14.38 0.19
CA ARG A 51 4.55 -15.66 0.84
C ARG A 51 5.43 -16.82 0.38
N GLU A 52 5.86 -16.80 -0.87
CA GLU A 52 6.74 -17.81 -1.45
C GLU A 52 8.23 -17.53 -1.13
N ALA A 53 8.56 -16.33 -0.66
CA ALA A 53 9.94 -15.94 -0.42
C ALA A 53 10.54 -16.62 0.82
N PRO A 54 11.78 -17.15 0.76
CA PRO A 54 12.43 -17.76 1.91
C PRO A 54 12.56 -16.77 3.09
N GLY A 55 12.23 -17.22 4.31
CA GLY A 55 12.37 -16.42 5.52
C GLY A 55 11.31 -15.33 5.73
N SER A 56 10.23 -15.35 4.95
CA SER A 56 9.14 -14.35 5.07
C SER A 56 8.07 -14.69 6.12
N ALA A 57 8.11 -15.89 6.72
CA ALA A 57 7.05 -16.43 7.56
C ALA A 57 6.59 -15.48 8.68
N ASP A 58 7.51 -14.90 9.44
CA ASP A 58 7.18 -14.01 10.57
C ASP A 58 6.54 -12.70 10.08
N VAL A 59 7.05 -12.14 8.99
CA VAL A 59 6.51 -10.93 8.39
C VAL A 59 5.12 -11.19 7.82
N MET A 60 4.92 -12.33 7.16
CA MET A 60 3.61 -12.69 6.61
C MET A 60 2.59 -13.03 7.70
N ALA A 61 3.02 -13.64 8.81
CA ALA A 61 2.15 -13.83 9.98
C ALA A 61 1.69 -12.47 10.56
N ALA A 62 2.57 -11.49 10.64
CA ALA A 62 2.21 -10.13 11.07
C ALA A 62 1.24 -9.45 10.08
N VAL A 63 1.45 -9.59 8.77
CA VAL A 63 0.53 -9.11 7.74
C VAL A 63 -0.86 -9.72 7.92
N ASP A 64 -0.94 -11.04 8.10
CA ASP A 64 -2.21 -11.76 8.27
C ASP A 64 -2.92 -11.38 9.57
N ALA A 65 -2.17 -11.20 10.67
CA ALA A 65 -2.72 -10.76 11.94
C ALA A 65 -3.34 -9.35 11.83
N VAL A 66 -2.64 -8.41 11.17
CA VAL A 66 -3.13 -7.05 10.97
C VAL A 66 -4.31 -7.04 9.99
N ALA A 67 -4.21 -7.74 8.86
CA ALA A 67 -5.29 -7.81 7.86
C ALA A 67 -6.56 -8.44 8.43
N GLY A 68 -6.42 -9.53 9.18
CA GLY A 68 -7.54 -10.18 9.86
C GLY A 68 -8.22 -9.29 10.90
N GLU A 69 -7.44 -8.49 11.64
CA GLU A 69 -7.99 -7.54 12.62
C GLU A 69 -8.74 -6.40 11.93
N VAL A 70 -8.20 -5.87 10.84
CA VAL A 70 -8.87 -4.82 10.06
C VAL A 70 -10.15 -5.34 9.43
N ALA A 71 -10.14 -6.52 8.82
CA ALA A 71 -11.32 -7.13 8.19
C ALA A 71 -12.49 -7.36 9.18
N ARG A 72 -12.20 -7.55 10.47
CA ARG A 72 -13.25 -7.67 11.50
C ARG A 72 -13.91 -6.35 11.85
N ARG A 73 -13.27 -5.22 11.60
CA ARG A 73 -13.70 -3.89 12.09
C ARG A 73 -14.04 -2.89 10.99
N ALA A 74 -13.55 -3.11 9.79
CA ALA A 74 -13.71 -2.20 8.67
C ALA A 74 -13.75 -2.96 7.35
N ASP A 75 -14.52 -2.46 6.39
CA ASP A 75 -14.49 -2.91 5.01
C ASP A 75 -13.30 -2.26 4.28
N ALA A 76 -12.09 -2.63 4.71
CA ALA A 76 -10.85 -2.09 4.14
C ALA A 76 -9.88 -3.23 3.84
N ARG A 77 -9.39 -3.26 2.60
CA ARG A 77 -8.47 -4.27 2.12
C ARG A 77 -7.02 -3.75 2.14
N PRO A 78 -6.03 -4.65 2.25
CA PRO A 78 -4.62 -4.29 2.06
C PRO A 78 -4.38 -3.51 0.78
N ASN A 79 -3.56 -2.48 0.84
CA ASN A 79 -3.11 -1.73 -0.31
C ASN A 79 -1.59 -1.88 -0.51
N LEU A 80 -1.05 -1.25 -1.57
CA LEU A 80 0.36 -1.35 -1.91
C LEU A 80 1.29 -0.90 -0.77
N ASP A 81 0.87 0.04 0.07
CA ASP A 81 1.71 0.51 1.19
C ASP A 81 1.95 -0.57 2.24
N LEU A 82 0.95 -1.45 2.49
CA LEU A 82 1.12 -2.60 3.36
C LEU A 82 2.10 -3.62 2.77
N ALA A 83 1.95 -3.91 1.48
CA ALA A 83 2.81 -4.86 0.78
C ALA A 83 4.26 -4.36 0.70
N LEU A 84 4.48 -3.08 0.43
CA LEU A 84 5.81 -2.46 0.47
C LEU A 84 6.39 -2.45 1.89
N ALA A 85 5.56 -2.24 2.92
CA ALA A 85 6.02 -2.34 4.30
C ALA A 85 6.47 -3.75 4.66
N ALA A 86 5.78 -4.78 4.18
CA ALA A 86 6.18 -6.18 4.34
C ALA A 86 7.49 -6.48 3.60
N LEU A 87 7.64 -6.00 2.36
CA LEU A 87 8.88 -6.11 1.59
C LEU A 87 10.08 -5.48 2.32
N VAL A 88 9.91 -4.28 2.85
CA VAL A 88 10.95 -3.56 3.59
C VAL A 88 11.40 -4.35 4.83
N LEU A 89 10.46 -4.93 5.57
CA LEU A 89 10.78 -5.73 6.75
C LEU A 89 11.47 -7.05 6.37
N TRP A 90 10.93 -7.78 5.39
CA TRP A 90 11.51 -9.04 4.94
C TRP A 90 12.93 -8.86 4.39
N ALA A 91 13.15 -7.86 3.56
CA ALA A 91 14.45 -7.58 2.96
C ALA A 91 15.38 -6.76 3.88
N GLN A 92 14.98 -6.46 5.12
CA GLN A 92 15.74 -5.67 6.09
C GLN A 92 16.23 -4.32 5.54
N MET A 93 15.41 -3.69 4.74
CA MET A 93 15.70 -2.39 4.13
C MET A 93 15.51 -1.23 5.14
N PRO A 94 16.11 -0.05 4.86
CA PRO A 94 15.77 1.18 5.57
C PRO A 94 14.26 1.47 5.57
N GLU A 95 13.75 2.14 6.59
CA GLU A 95 12.31 2.31 6.80
C GLU A 95 11.61 3.10 5.68
N ASP A 96 12.34 3.97 5.01
CA ASP A 96 11.88 4.79 3.87
C ASP A 96 12.00 4.10 2.50
N ALA A 97 12.64 2.93 2.43
CA ALA A 97 12.86 2.22 1.17
C ALA A 97 11.56 1.89 0.42
N GLY A 98 10.45 1.67 1.12
CA GLY A 98 9.15 1.45 0.47
C GLY A 98 8.70 2.64 -0.38
N ALA A 99 8.93 3.87 0.10
CA ALA A 99 8.64 5.08 -0.66
C ALA A 99 9.56 5.21 -1.89
N VAL A 100 10.84 4.85 -1.75
CA VAL A 100 11.80 4.85 -2.86
C VAL A 100 11.41 3.84 -3.93
N VAL A 101 11.08 2.61 -3.54
CA VAL A 101 10.61 1.56 -4.47
C VAL A 101 9.37 2.02 -5.22
N PHE A 102 8.40 2.59 -4.50
CA PHE A 102 7.20 3.15 -5.12
C PHE A 102 7.54 4.27 -6.11
N ALA A 103 8.39 5.23 -5.72
CA ALA A 103 8.78 6.36 -6.57
C ALA A 103 9.48 5.88 -7.86
N VAL A 104 10.44 4.95 -7.74
CA VAL A 104 11.14 4.37 -8.90
C VAL A 104 10.15 3.68 -9.84
N GLY A 105 9.25 2.84 -9.30
CA GLY A 105 8.23 2.17 -10.10
C GLY A 105 7.23 3.13 -10.77
N ARG A 106 7.04 4.33 -10.21
CA ARG A 106 6.12 5.35 -10.74
C ARG A 106 6.77 6.35 -11.70
N ILE A 107 8.11 6.44 -11.75
CA ILE A 107 8.84 7.43 -12.57
C ILE A 107 8.42 7.39 -14.04
N ALA A 108 8.33 6.22 -14.66
CA ALA A 108 7.91 6.12 -16.06
C ALA A 108 6.54 6.76 -16.32
N GLY A 109 5.57 6.50 -15.43
CA GLY A 109 4.25 7.10 -15.53
C GLY A 109 4.25 8.61 -15.25
N TRP A 110 5.10 9.10 -14.37
CA TRP A 110 5.26 10.54 -14.14
C TRP A 110 5.87 11.26 -15.34
N ILE A 111 6.88 10.65 -16.00
CA ILE A 111 7.48 11.20 -17.21
C ILE A 111 6.43 11.29 -18.33
N THR A 112 5.65 10.24 -18.54
CA THR A 112 4.58 10.24 -19.54
C THR A 112 3.59 11.38 -19.28
N HIS A 113 3.09 11.49 -18.04
CA HIS A 113 2.17 12.57 -17.68
C HIS A 113 2.79 13.97 -17.82
N ALA A 114 4.08 14.11 -17.50
CA ALA A 114 4.76 15.40 -17.67
C ALA A 114 4.90 15.80 -19.16
N ILE A 115 5.16 14.82 -20.05
CA ILE A 115 5.22 15.05 -21.49
C ILE A 115 3.85 15.49 -22.01
N ASP A 116 2.79 14.76 -21.63
CA ASP A 116 1.42 15.10 -22.01
C ASP A 116 1.05 16.53 -21.55
N GLU A 117 1.42 16.90 -20.32
CA GLU A 117 1.12 18.22 -19.75
C GLU A 117 1.87 19.37 -20.45
N TYR A 118 3.06 19.12 -21.03
CA TYR A 118 3.78 20.15 -21.80
C TYR A 118 3.05 20.57 -23.08
N ASP A 119 2.23 19.67 -23.64
CA ASP A 119 1.45 19.93 -24.84
C ASP A 119 0.07 20.55 -24.53
N GLU A 120 -0.32 20.59 -23.24
CA GLU A 120 -1.60 21.10 -22.80
C GLU A 120 -1.51 22.50 -22.17
N ARG A 121 -2.65 23.18 -22.10
CA ARG A 121 -2.73 24.44 -21.33
C ARG A 121 -2.69 24.16 -19.85
N PRO A 122 -1.85 24.85 -19.06
CA PRO A 122 -1.76 24.62 -17.62
C PRO A 122 -3.12 24.73 -16.92
N MET A 123 -3.53 23.69 -16.24
CA MET A 123 -4.76 23.68 -15.45
C MET A 123 -4.46 23.90 -13.97
N ARG A 124 -5.13 24.87 -13.36
CA ARG A 124 -5.00 25.16 -11.91
C ARG A 124 -5.93 24.33 -11.03
N LEU A 125 -6.89 23.62 -11.64
CA LEU A 125 -7.88 22.81 -10.96
C LEU A 125 -7.68 21.33 -11.31
N ARG A 126 -7.78 20.46 -10.31
CA ARG A 126 -7.75 19.01 -10.55
C ARG A 126 -9.03 18.59 -11.32
N PRO A 127 -8.92 18.16 -12.58
CA PRO A 127 -10.08 17.73 -13.32
C PRO A 127 -10.69 16.46 -12.71
N ARG A 128 -12.00 16.32 -12.78
CA ARG A 128 -12.68 15.05 -12.53
C ARG A 128 -12.90 14.37 -13.88
N GLY A 129 -12.03 13.42 -14.20
CA GLY A 129 -12.17 12.60 -15.40
C GLY A 129 -13.34 11.62 -15.26
N ARG A 130 -14.07 11.41 -16.36
CA ARG A 130 -15.03 10.31 -16.53
C ARG A 130 -14.53 9.44 -17.66
N TYR A 131 -14.36 8.15 -17.39
CA TYR A 131 -14.02 7.20 -18.43
C TYR A 131 -15.19 7.08 -19.44
N VAL A 132 -14.90 7.24 -20.72
CA VAL A 132 -15.89 7.18 -21.83
C VAL A 132 -15.52 6.13 -22.89
N GLY A 133 -14.51 5.32 -22.62
CA GLY A 133 -14.10 4.21 -23.50
C GLY A 133 -15.00 2.98 -23.38
N PRO A 134 -14.68 1.88 -24.08
CA PRO A 134 -15.35 0.59 -23.94
C PRO A 134 -15.35 0.12 -22.48
N ALA A 135 -16.42 -0.59 -22.07
CA ALA A 135 -16.45 -1.18 -20.73
C ALA A 135 -15.27 -2.14 -20.56
N PRO A 136 -14.58 -2.15 -19.41
CA PRO A 136 -13.57 -3.16 -19.13
C PRO A 136 -14.20 -4.55 -19.13
N GLU A 137 -13.52 -5.52 -19.75
CA GLU A 137 -13.92 -6.93 -19.79
C GLU A 137 -13.79 -7.57 -18.41
#